data_801ceca67da45e8a7d5a84dd25b9d5ed
#
_entry.id   801ceca67da45e8a7d5a84dd25b9d5ed
#
_cell.length_a   1.000
_cell.length_b   1.000
_cell.length_c   1.000
_cell.angle_alpha   90.00
_cell.angle_beta   90.00
_cell.angle_gamma   90.00
#
_symmetry.space_group_name_H-M   'P 1'
#
loop_
_entity.id
_entity.type
_entity.pdbx_description
1 polymer ?
#
loop_
_entity_poly.entity_id
_entity_poly.type
_entity_poly.pdbx_seq_one_letter_code
_entity_poly.pdbx_strand_id
1 'polypeptide(L)'
;MRILTLTILVISIFLSCTDMSIPLPKPRVYPKVVYPVKDYQSFSSNNCPFSMMIPKYFIFNQDNNKTENEKQYTCWFDLVCNKLNTNIHMSYVPIDNRADLDEMIQDAFEMVNKHNVKASYRDEIKINIAEKKIYGLVFKIDGPVASPTQFFLTDSTSHFLRGSLYFNDVVNRDSIAPVYDFLELDVSKMIETLEWK
;
A
#
# COMPACT_ATOMS: atom_id res chain seq x y z
N MET A 1 18.97 -69.96 -26.58
CA MET A 1 18.80 -69.37 -25.26
C MET A 1 19.45 -67.96 -25.09
N ARG A 2 20.72 -67.76 -25.40
CA ARG A 2 21.40 -66.43 -25.23
C ARG A 2 20.80 -65.31 -26.08
N ILE A 3 20.34 -65.54 -27.29
CA ILE A 3 19.74 -64.53 -28.17
C ILE A 3 18.37 -64.10 -27.62
N LEU A 4 17.57 -65.02 -27.11
CA LEU A 4 16.24 -64.75 -26.57
C LEU A 4 16.32 -63.90 -25.27
N THR A 5 17.32 -64.14 -24.42
CA THR A 5 17.56 -63.33 -23.24
C THR A 5 18.03 -61.92 -23.57
N LEU A 6 18.81 -61.76 -24.65
CA LEU A 6 19.28 -60.46 -25.09
C LEU A 6 18.13 -59.61 -25.68
N THR A 7 17.22 -60.25 -26.44
CA THR A 7 16.03 -59.54 -26.97
C THR A 7 15.07 -59.09 -25.86
N ILE A 8 14.85 -59.88 -24.83
CA ILE A 8 14.01 -59.51 -23.68
C ILE A 8 14.63 -58.35 -22.92
N LEU A 9 15.96 -58.34 -22.74
CA LEU A 9 16.67 -57.26 -22.07
C LEU A 9 16.57 -55.92 -22.84
N VAL A 10 16.67 -55.96 -24.16
CA VAL A 10 16.52 -54.75 -25.02
C VAL A 10 15.10 -54.22 -25.01
N ILE A 11 14.08 -55.10 -25.00
CA ILE A 11 12.67 -54.67 -24.95
C ILE A 11 12.33 -54.02 -23.60
N SER A 12 12.90 -54.47 -22.48
CA SER A 12 12.65 -53.87 -21.17
C SER A 12 13.23 -52.45 -21.01
N ILE A 13 14.24 -52.10 -21.79
CA ILE A 13 14.82 -50.72 -21.77
C ILE A 13 13.89 -49.73 -22.49
N PHE A 14 13.12 -50.15 -23.46
CA PHE A 14 12.19 -49.28 -24.18
C PHE A 14 10.82 -49.09 -23.46
N LEU A 15 10.55 -49.83 -22.39
CA LEU A 15 9.32 -49.71 -21.59
C LEU A 15 9.48 -48.73 -20.40
N SER A 16 10.61 -48.06 -20.29
CA SER A 16 10.77 -46.99 -19.29
C SER A 16 9.91 -45.79 -19.72
N CYS A 17 8.63 -45.82 -19.37
CA CYS A 17 7.79 -44.63 -19.36
C CYS A 17 8.38 -43.64 -18.36
N THR A 18 9.02 -42.62 -18.84
CA THR A 18 9.25 -41.44 -18.06
C THR A 18 7.91 -40.74 -17.90
N ASP A 19 7.27 -40.87 -16.73
CA ASP A 19 6.21 -39.98 -16.34
C ASP A 19 6.80 -38.55 -16.29
N MET A 20 6.77 -37.86 -17.42
CA MET A 20 6.95 -36.42 -17.45
C MET A 20 5.71 -35.80 -16.84
N SER A 21 5.57 -35.92 -15.53
CA SER A 21 4.65 -35.09 -14.79
C SER A 21 5.13 -33.64 -14.94
N ILE A 22 4.47 -32.92 -15.85
CA ILE A 22 4.67 -31.48 -15.96
C ILE A 22 4.40 -30.92 -14.56
N PRO A 23 5.38 -30.29 -13.87
CA PRO A 23 5.14 -29.75 -12.55
C PRO A 23 4.11 -28.63 -12.68
N LEU A 24 2.86 -28.95 -12.34
CA LEU A 24 1.83 -27.92 -12.25
C LEU A 24 2.20 -26.98 -11.11
N PRO A 25 2.24 -25.66 -11.34
CA PRO A 25 2.46 -24.71 -10.29
C PRO A 25 1.41 -24.93 -9.19
N LYS A 26 1.85 -25.16 -7.96
CA LYS A 26 0.93 -25.26 -6.84
C LYS A 26 0.19 -23.92 -6.71
N PRO A 27 -1.14 -23.94 -6.51
CA PRO A 27 -1.86 -22.70 -6.25
C PRO A 27 -1.27 -22.02 -5.01
N ARG A 28 -1.14 -20.68 -5.06
CA ARG A 28 -0.68 -19.90 -3.91
C ARG A 28 -1.67 -20.09 -2.76
N VAL A 29 -1.18 -20.50 -1.61
CA VAL A 29 -1.98 -20.63 -0.39
C VAL A 29 -1.70 -19.41 0.48
N TYR A 30 -2.73 -18.60 0.70
CA TYR A 30 -2.67 -17.48 1.61
C TYR A 30 -3.17 -17.88 3.00
N PRO A 31 -2.66 -17.30 4.08
CA PRO A 31 -3.23 -17.50 5.40
C PRO A 31 -4.70 -17.06 5.41
N LYS A 32 -5.54 -17.75 6.16
CA LYS A 32 -6.95 -17.37 6.30
C LYS A 32 -7.05 -16.05 7.07
N VAL A 33 -7.44 -14.99 6.37
CA VAL A 33 -7.67 -13.68 6.96
C VAL A 33 -9.17 -13.45 7.13
N VAL A 34 -9.58 -12.97 8.31
CA VAL A 34 -10.95 -12.54 8.57
C VAL A 34 -11.01 -11.03 8.37
N TYR A 35 -11.53 -10.63 7.23
CA TYR A 35 -11.65 -9.21 6.88
C TYR A 35 -12.75 -8.53 7.70
N PRO A 36 -12.52 -7.29 8.16
CA PRO A 36 -13.59 -6.48 8.72
C PRO A 36 -14.63 -6.12 7.65
N VAL A 37 -15.85 -5.79 8.08
CA VAL A 37 -16.89 -5.29 7.18
C VAL A 37 -16.47 -3.90 6.66
N LYS A 38 -16.59 -3.69 5.34
CA LYS A 38 -16.39 -2.37 4.74
C LYS A 38 -17.58 -1.46 5.06
N ASP A 39 -17.41 -0.67 6.08
CA ASP A 39 -18.33 0.39 6.49
C ASP A 39 -17.51 1.65 6.79
N TYR A 40 -18.03 2.81 6.48
CA TYR A 40 -17.30 4.06 6.52
C TYR A 40 -17.98 5.07 7.44
N GLN A 41 -17.19 5.97 7.98
CA GLN A 41 -17.63 7.11 8.78
C GLN A 41 -16.92 8.38 8.33
N SER A 42 -17.58 9.52 8.51
CA SER A 42 -16.96 10.80 8.23
C SER A 42 -15.87 11.10 9.26
N PHE A 43 -14.67 11.37 8.79
CA PHE A 43 -13.59 11.94 9.58
C PHE A 43 -13.59 13.46 9.39
N SER A 44 -13.62 14.18 10.49
CA SER A 44 -13.51 15.63 10.55
C SER A 44 -12.98 16.01 11.91
N SER A 45 -11.90 16.77 11.96
CA SER A 45 -11.30 17.26 13.20
C SER A 45 -11.14 18.78 13.13
N ASN A 46 -11.23 19.46 14.28
CA ASN A 46 -11.00 20.90 14.34
C ASN A 46 -9.55 21.28 13.99
N ASN A 47 -8.62 20.36 14.18
CA ASN A 47 -7.20 20.57 13.90
C ASN A 47 -6.82 20.21 12.45
N CYS A 48 -7.74 19.61 11.68
CA CYS A 48 -7.51 19.18 10.32
C CYS A 48 -8.40 19.98 9.36
N PRO A 49 -7.83 20.78 8.44
CA PRO A 49 -8.62 21.61 7.52
C PRO A 49 -9.13 20.81 6.32
N PHE A 50 -9.56 19.58 6.56
CA PHE A 50 -10.19 18.70 5.58
C PHE A 50 -11.15 17.72 6.27
N SER A 51 -11.96 17.07 5.46
CA SER A 51 -12.79 15.93 5.85
C SER A 51 -12.67 14.83 4.80
N MET A 52 -12.92 13.58 5.20
CA MET A 52 -12.94 12.42 4.31
C MET A 52 -13.72 11.27 4.95
N MET A 53 -14.10 10.29 4.16
CA MET A 53 -14.65 9.04 4.69
C MET A 53 -13.51 8.09 5.05
N ILE A 54 -13.51 7.59 6.27
CA ILE A 54 -12.55 6.57 6.74
C ILE A 54 -13.29 5.28 7.11
N PRO A 55 -12.68 4.09 6.93
CA PRO A 55 -13.28 2.84 7.38
C PRO A 55 -13.48 2.83 8.89
N LYS A 56 -14.65 2.38 9.37
CA LYS A 56 -14.98 2.30 10.80
C LYS A 56 -14.09 1.35 11.60
N TYR A 57 -13.43 0.41 10.94
CA TYR A 57 -12.54 -0.54 11.60
C TYR A 57 -11.14 0.01 11.87
N PHE A 58 -10.81 1.20 11.37
CA PHE A 58 -9.61 1.93 11.78
C PHE A 58 -9.86 2.69 13.07
N ILE A 59 -8.87 2.62 13.95
CA ILE A 59 -8.81 3.41 15.19
C ILE A 59 -7.98 4.65 14.89
N PHE A 60 -8.55 5.83 15.16
CA PHE A 60 -7.83 7.09 15.08
C PHE A 60 -6.88 7.22 16.26
N ASN A 61 -5.63 7.46 15.98
CA ASN A 61 -4.58 7.71 16.97
C ASN A 61 -3.84 8.99 16.58
N GLN A 62 -3.96 10.03 17.41
CA GLN A 62 -3.24 11.27 17.15
C GLN A 62 -1.78 11.10 17.57
N ASP A 63 -0.84 11.43 16.69
CA ASP A 63 0.56 11.46 17.06
C ASP A 63 0.81 12.63 18.03
N ASN A 64 1.05 12.28 19.29
CA ASN A 64 1.34 13.21 20.36
C ASN A 64 2.86 13.37 20.61
N ASN A 65 3.72 12.73 19.81
CA ASN A 65 5.17 12.81 19.92
C ASN A 65 5.67 14.18 19.40
N LYS A 66 5.42 15.21 20.19
CA LYS A 66 5.90 16.58 19.93
C LYS A 66 7.35 16.67 20.39
N THR A 67 8.28 16.79 19.45
CA THR A 67 9.61 17.34 19.75
C THR A 67 9.49 18.86 19.86
N GLU A 68 10.05 19.44 20.92
CA GLU A 68 9.93 20.88 21.28
C GLU A 68 10.40 21.86 20.20
N ASN A 69 11.04 21.39 19.13
CA ASN A 69 11.63 22.19 18.05
C ASN A 69 10.89 22.11 16.70
N GLU A 70 9.82 21.34 16.57
CA GLU A 70 9.07 21.26 15.34
C GLU A 70 7.89 22.23 15.35
N LYS A 71 7.72 22.99 14.25
CA LYS A 71 6.48 23.72 13.96
C LYS A 71 5.32 22.80 14.31
N GLN A 72 4.42 23.24 15.16
CA GLN A 72 3.33 22.46 15.73
C GLN A 72 2.38 22.00 14.60
N TYR A 73 2.71 20.88 13.98
CA TYR A 73 1.84 20.24 13.00
C TYR A 73 0.62 19.69 13.73
N THR A 74 -0.48 20.40 13.65
CA THR A 74 -1.67 20.15 14.45
C THR A 74 -2.51 18.98 13.91
N CYS A 75 -2.23 18.51 12.68
CA CYS A 75 -3.01 17.47 12.01
C CYS A 75 -2.09 16.34 11.48
N TRP A 76 -1.38 15.68 12.40
CA TRP A 76 -0.68 14.42 12.15
C TRP A 76 -1.34 13.32 12.97
N PHE A 77 -1.66 12.21 12.34
CA PHE A 77 -2.36 11.12 12.98
C PHE A 77 -2.16 9.79 12.25
N ASP A 78 -2.43 8.71 12.95
CA ASP A 78 -2.45 7.37 12.43
C ASP A 78 -3.87 6.81 12.42
N LEU A 79 -4.20 6.10 11.36
CA LEU A 79 -5.34 5.20 11.31
C LEU A 79 -4.82 3.77 11.50
N VAL A 80 -5.14 3.15 12.63
CA VAL A 80 -4.58 1.86 13.06
C VAL A 80 -5.60 0.76 12.85
N CYS A 81 -5.25 -0.30 12.12
CA CYS A 81 -6.05 -1.51 12.00
C CYS A 81 -5.34 -2.71 12.65
N ASN A 82 -5.61 -2.96 13.93
CA ASN A 82 -5.00 -4.07 14.67
C ASN A 82 -5.33 -5.45 14.07
N LYS A 83 -6.54 -5.62 13.51
CA LYS A 83 -6.96 -6.90 12.91
C LYS A 83 -6.14 -7.31 11.69
N LEU A 84 -5.65 -6.34 10.93
CA LEU A 84 -4.87 -6.55 9.71
C LEU A 84 -3.40 -6.19 9.92
N ASN A 85 -3.00 -5.80 11.14
CA ASN A 85 -1.66 -5.35 11.52
C ASN A 85 -1.11 -4.29 10.58
N THR A 86 -1.92 -3.26 10.32
CA THR A 86 -1.60 -2.20 9.36
C THR A 86 -1.93 -0.83 9.93
N ASN A 87 -1.22 0.19 9.46
CA ASN A 87 -1.46 1.59 9.79
C ASN A 87 -1.50 2.42 8.50
N ILE A 88 -2.28 3.51 8.52
CA ILE A 88 -2.16 4.58 7.54
C ILE A 88 -1.68 5.82 8.31
N HIS A 89 -0.43 6.22 8.05
CA HIS A 89 0.13 7.46 8.59
C HIS A 89 -0.34 8.63 7.75
N MET A 90 -0.91 9.63 8.39
CA MET A 90 -1.44 10.84 7.74
C MET A 90 -0.72 12.06 8.28
N SER A 91 -0.22 12.91 7.40
CA SER A 91 0.41 14.17 7.74
C SER A 91 -0.11 15.30 6.86
N TYR A 92 -0.61 16.35 7.50
CA TYR A 92 -1.05 17.57 6.85
C TYR A 92 -0.06 18.70 7.14
N VAL A 93 0.26 19.48 6.10
CA VAL A 93 1.10 20.66 6.17
C VAL A 93 0.39 21.80 5.43
N PRO A 94 0.17 22.97 6.06
CA PRO A 94 -0.26 24.15 5.35
C PRO A 94 0.87 24.64 4.44
N ILE A 95 0.53 25.11 3.25
CA ILE A 95 1.44 25.76 2.30
C ILE A 95 1.06 27.23 2.14
N ASP A 96 2.07 28.10 2.18
CA ASP A 96 1.86 29.54 2.08
C ASP A 96 2.23 30.08 0.69
N ASN A 97 3.07 29.35 -0.05
CA ASN A 97 3.57 29.77 -1.35
C ASN A 97 4.02 28.58 -2.23
N ARG A 98 4.41 28.87 -3.45
CA ARG A 98 4.85 27.86 -4.43
C ARG A 98 6.12 27.12 -4.01
N ALA A 99 7.05 27.79 -3.36
CA ALA A 99 8.30 27.14 -2.93
C ALA A 99 8.03 26.09 -1.84
N ASP A 100 7.14 26.38 -0.90
CA ASP A 100 6.70 25.39 0.12
C ASP A 100 6.08 24.17 -0.53
N LEU A 101 5.22 24.37 -1.55
CA LEU A 101 4.62 23.25 -2.29
C LEU A 101 5.68 22.40 -2.98
N ASP A 102 6.63 23.03 -3.67
CA ASP A 102 7.69 22.32 -4.39
C ASP A 102 8.59 21.53 -3.41
N GLU A 103 8.88 22.09 -2.20
CA GLU A 103 9.59 21.40 -1.13
C GLU A 103 8.82 20.17 -0.64
N MET A 104 7.53 20.33 -0.34
CA MET A 104 6.69 19.21 0.14
C MET A 104 6.55 18.09 -0.91
N ILE A 105 6.45 18.44 -2.18
CA ILE A 105 6.44 17.47 -3.27
C ILE A 105 7.78 16.73 -3.34
N GLN A 106 8.90 17.45 -3.25
CA GLN A 106 10.24 16.85 -3.24
C GLN A 106 10.40 15.88 -2.07
N ASP A 107 10.00 16.29 -0.86
CA ASP A 107 10.02 15.44 0.33
C ASP A 107 9.19 14.16 0.15
N ALA A 108 8.01 14.28 -0.47
CA ALA A 108 7.18 13.12 -0.76
C ALA A 108 7.91 12.12 -1.69
N PHE A 109 8.57 12.60 -2.74
CA PHE A 109 9.38 11.75 -3.62
C PHE A 109 10.60 11.15 -2.92
N GLU A 110 11.29 11.90 -2.06
CA GLU A 110 12.43 11.39 -1.30
C GLU A 110 12.01 10.25 -0.35
N MET A 111 10.87 10.40 0.32
CA MET A 111 10.35 9.35 1.20
C MET A 111 9.95 8.09 0.42
N VAL A 112 9.33 8.24 -0.75
CA VAL A 112 9.05 7.12 -1.66
C VAL A 112 10.36 6.45 -2.10
N ASN A 113 11.37 7.23 -2.46
CA ASN A 113 12.66 6.72 -2.90
C ASN A 113 13.41 5.91 -1.83
N LYS A 114 13.23 6.20 -0.53
CA LYS A 114 13.77 5.38 0.56
C LYS A 114 13.23 3.95 0.54
N HIS A 115 12.01 3.73 0.07
CA HIS A 115 11.41 2.41 -0.10
C HIS A 115 11.83 1.71 -1.40
N ASN A 116 12.26 2.48 -2.42
CA ASN A 116 12.68 1.94 -3.73
C ASN A 116 13.88 0.99 -3.66
N VAL A 117 14.72 1.06 -2.64
CA VAL A 117 15.90 0.18 -2.47
C VAL A 117 15.53 -1.31 -2.50
N LYS A 118 14.30 -1.65 -2.08
CA LYS A 118 13.76 -3.02 -2.07
C LYS A 118 12.63 -3.23 -3.07
N ALA A 119 12.26 -2.20 -3.83
CA ALA A 119 11.17 -2.27 -4.78
C ALA A 119 11.59 -3.00 -6.05
N SER A 120 10.68 -3.81 -6.58
CA SER A 120 10.79 -4.43 -7.91
C SER A 120 10.24 -3.52 -9.00
N TYR A 121 9.22 -2.73 -8.65
CA TYR A 121 8.51 -1.83 -9.57
C TYR A 121 7.83 -0.71 -8.76
N ARG A 122 7.67 0.46 -9.38
CA ARG A 122 6.90 1.59 -8.86
C ARG A 122 6.00 2.14 -9.96
N ASP A 123 4.73 2.32 -9.63
CA ASP A 123 3.75 3.01 -10.45
C ASP A 123 3.37 4.35 -9.82
N GLU A 124 3.11 5.36 -10.65
CA GLU A 124 2.75 6.71 -10.26
C GLU A 124 1.41 7.08 -10.91
N ILE A 125 0.36 7.08 -10.11
CA ILE A 125 -1.00 7.35 -10.57
C ILE A 125 -1.35 8.81 -10.25
N LYS A 126 -1.59 9.60 -11.30
CA LYS A 126 -1.98 11.00 -11.14
C LYS A 126 -3.42 11.12 -10.64
N ILE A 127 -3.62 11.91 -9.61
CA ILE A 127 -4.93 12.31 -9.08
C ILE A 127 -5.25 13.70 -9.62
N ASN A 128 -6.46 13.84 -10.20
CA ASN A 128 -6.97 15.10 -10.70
C ASN A 128 -8.52 15.12 -10.56
N ILE A 129 -8.98 15.63 -9.43
CA ILE A 129 -10.42 15.82 -9.13
C ILE A 129 -10.67 17.32 -9.10
N ALA A 130 -10.82 17.90 -10.29
CA ALA A 130 -10.86 19.35 -10.48
C ALA A 130 -12.02 20.03 -9.73
N GLU A 131 -13.18 19.38 -9.63
CA GLU A 131 -14.37 19.90 -8.94
C GLU A 131 -14.12 20.12 -7.44
N LYS A 132 -13.20 19.33 -6.85
CA LYS A 132 -12.83 19.41 -5.44
C LYS A 132 -11.49 20.10 -5.22
N LYS A 133 -10.82 20.54 -6.29
CA LYS A 133 -9.44 21.06 -6.26
C LYS A 133 -8.48 20.08 -5.59
N ILE A 134 -8.58 18.80 -5.90
CA ILE A 134 -7.70 17.76 -5.38
C ILE A 134 -6.78 17.30 -6.49
N TYR A 135 -5.49 17.55 -6.31
CA TYR A 135 -4.42 17.17 -7.22
C TYR A 135 -3.36 16.40 -6.46
N GLY A 136 -2.61 15.52 -7.11
CA GLY A 136 -1.56 14.79 -6.45
C GLY A 136 -1.12 13.53 -7.17
N LEU A 137 -0.45 12.65 -6.43
CA LEU A 137 0.03 11.36 -6.92
C LEU A 137 -0.24 10.26 -5.88
N VAL A 138 -0.56 9.08 -6.38
CA VAL A 138 -0.49 7.83 -5.62
C VAL A 138 0.67 7.01 -6.16
N PHE A 139 1.58 6.63 -5.29
CA PHE A 139 2.70 5.73 -5.56
C PHE A 139 2.33 4.33 -5.13
N LYS A 140 2.36 3.39 -6.07
CA LYS A 140 2.22 1.95 -5.79
C LYS A 140 3.60 1.31 -5.94
N ILE A 141 4.11 0.75 -4.85
CA ILE A 141 5.46 0.21 -4.77
C ILE A 141 5.35 -1.29 -4.62
N ASP A 142 5.79 -2.02 -5.62
CA ASP A 142 5.82 -3.49 -5.60
C ASP A 142 7.16 -4.01 -5.06
N GLY A 143 7.12 -5.15 -4.36
CA GLY A 143 8.29 -5.75 -3.74
C GLY A 143 8.14 -5.92 -2.22
N PRO A 144 9.18 -6.36 -1.52
CA PRO A 144 9.17 -6.56 -0.06
C PRO A 144 9.34 -5.23 0.69
N VAL A 145 8.40 -4.30 0.46
CA VAL A 145 8.40 -2.95 1.06
C VAL A 145 7.33 -2.84 2.14
N ALA A 146 7.65 -2.17 3.25
CA ALA A 146 6.71 -2.01 4.35
C ALA A 146 5.56 -1.06 4.02
N SER A 147 5.78 -0.10 3.11
CA SER A 147 4.77 0.87 2.66
C SER A 147 4.53 0.74 1.16
N PRO A 148 3.63 -0.17 0.73
CA PRO A 148 3.36 -0.42 -0.68
C PRO A 148 2.52 0.67 -1.35
N THR A 149 1.82 1.50 -0.58
CA THR A 149 1.05 2.64 -1.09
C THR A 149 1.38 3.88 -0.31
N GLN A 150 1.79 4.92 -1.03
CA GLN A 150 1.96 6.27 -0.49
C GLN A 150 1.25 7.25 -1.42
N PHE A 151 0.80 8.37 -0.90
CA PHE A 151 0.18 9.41 -1.72
C PHE A 151 0.42 10.79 -1.14
N PHE A 152 0.34 11.80 -1.98
CA PHE A 152 0.12 13.17 -1.54
C PHE A 152 -1.01 13.81 -2.34
N LEU A 153 -1.73 14.71 -1.69
CA LEU A 153 -2.85 15.46 -2.24
C LEU A 153 -2.69 16.94 -1.87
N THR A 154 -3.03 17.83 -2.79
CA THR A 154 -2.93 19.27 -2.59
C THR A 154 -4.02 19.99 -3.39
N ASP A 155 -4.40 21.17 -2.95
CA ASP A 155 -5.18 22.11 -3.75
C ASP A 155 -4.30 23.06 -4.59
N SER A 156 -2.98 22.87 -4.50
CA SER A 156 -1.93 23.67 -5.14
C SER A 156 -1.76 25.09 -4.58
N THR A 157 -2.45 25.44 -3.50
CA THR A 157 -2.44 26.81 -2.94
C THR A 157 -2.20 26.87 -1.44
N SER A 158 -2.91 26.06 -0.65
CA SER A 158 -2.94 26.20 0.80
C SER A 158 -2.82 24.89 1.55
N HIS A 159 -3.08 23.75 0.88
CA HIS A 159 -3.20 22.47 1.53
C HIS A 159 -2.24 21.44 0.93
N PHE A 160 -1.53 20.72 1.78
CA PHE A 160 -0.76 19.54 1.41
C PHE A 160 -1.03 18.43 2.42
N LEU A 161 -1.58 17.32 1.95
CA LEU A 161 -1.88 16.12 2.73
C LEU A 161 -1.08 14.95 2.18
N ARG A 162 -0.39 14.23 3.05
CA ARG A 162 0.31 13.00 2.71
C ARG A 162 -0.26 11.83 3.49
N GLY A 163 -0.32 10.67 2.84
CA GLY A 163 -0.71 9.42 3.45
C GLY A 163 0.22 8.28 3.04
N SER A 164 0.42 7.32 3.94
CA SER A 164 1.26 6.13 3.71
C SER A 164 0.65 4.93 4.39
N LEU A 165 0.30 3.90 3.61
CA LEU A 165 -0.18 2.61 4.12
C LEU A 165 1.02 1.75 4.52
N TYR A 166 1.10 1.34 5.78
CA TYR A 166 2.15 0.49 6.34
C TYR A 166 1.64 -0.86 6.80
N PHE A 167 2.42 -1.88 6.52
CA PHE A 167 2.32 -3.20 7.13
C PHE A 167 3.37 -3.31 8.24
N ASN A 168 2.96 -3.69 9.46
CA ASN A 168 3.84 -3.71 10.63
C ASN A 168 4.70 -4.97 10.74
N ASP A 169 4.49 -5.95 9.87
CA ASP A 169 5.26 -7.20 9.81
C ASP A 169 6.27 -7.21 8.66
N VAL A 170 7.12 -8.24 8.67
CA VAL A 170 8.02 -8.53 7.55
C VAL A 170 7.19 -8.79 6.30
N VAL A 171 7.32 -7.91 5.32
CA VAL A 171 6.50 -7.93 4.12
C VAL A 171 7.01 -8.98 3.14
N ASN A 172 6.23 -10.03 2.98
CA ASN A 172 6.29 -10.89 1.82
C ASN A 172 5.13 -10.53 0.90
N ARG A 173 5.42 -9.95 -0.25
CA ARG A 173 4.42 -9.44 -1.22
C ARG A 173 3.34 -10.46 -1.53
N ASP A 174 3.72 -11.70 -1.78
CA ASP A 174 2.77 -12.77 -2.10
C ASP A 174 1.80 -13.07 -0.94
N SER A 175 2.27 -12.99 0.30
CA SER A 175 1.46 -13.28 1.48
C SER A 175 0.50 -12.15 1.83
N ILE A 176 0.89 -10.89 1.59
CA ILE A 176 0.07 -9.73 1.95
C ILE A 176 -0.88 -9.29 0.83
N ALA A 177 -0.71 -9.79 -0.41
CA ALA A 177 -1.46 -9.31 -1.57
C ALA A 177 -2.98 -9.22 -1.32
N PRO A 178 -3.68 -10.23 -0.77
CA PRO A 178 -5.11 -10.12 -0.54
C PRO A 178 -5.51 -9.05 0.50
N VAL A 179 -4.66 -8.83 1.50
CA VAL A 179 -4.87 -7.77 2.51
C VAL A 179 -4.59 -6.40 1.90
N TYR A 180 -3.55 -6.32 1.08
CA TYR A 180 -3.22 -5.11 0.35
C TYR A 180 -4.36 -4.68 -0.58
N ASP A 181 -4.87 -5.60 -1.41
CA ASP A 181 -5.98 -5.32 -2.33
C ASP A 181 -7.25 -4.88 -1.59
N PHE A 182 -7.50 -5.47 -0.41
CA PHE A 182 -8.60 -5.06 0.44
C PHE A 182 -8.43 -3.61 0.94
N LEU A 183 -7.23 -3.24 1.44
CA LEU A 183 -6.96 -1.91 2.00
C LEU A 183 -6.80 -0.83 0.93
N GLU A 184 -6.33 -1.17 -0.26
CA GLU A 184 -6.18 -0.24 -1.38
C GLU A 184 -7.51 0.39 -1.78
N LEU A 185 -8.61 -0.37 -1.74
CA LEU A 185 -9.96 0.14 -1.98
C LEU A 185 -10.36 1.19 -0.94
N ASP A 186 -9.90 1.04 0.31
CA ASP A 186 -10.19 2.00 1.36
C ASP A 186 -9.38 3.28 1.19
N VAL A 187 -8.09 3.17 0.82
CA VAL A 187 -7.26 4.34 0.48
C VAL A 187 -7.87 5.10 -0.70
N SER A 188 -8.31 4.38 -1.74
CA SER A 188 -8.99 5.01 -2.89
C SER A 188 -10.25 5.76 -2.44
N LYS A 189 -11.08 5.14 -1.58
CA LYS A 189 -12.28 5.77 -1.03
C LYS A 189 -11.98 7.01 -0.20
N MET A 190 -10.91 6.98 0.59
CA MET A 190 -10.46 8.15 1.37
C MET A 190 -10.08 9.31 0.45
N ILE A 191 -9.32 9.04 -0.63
CA ILE A 191 -8.91 10.05 -1.63
C ILE A 191 -10.13 10.63 -2.37
N GLU A 192 -11.05 9.79 -2.85
CA GLU A 192 -12.25 10.21 -3.58
C GLU A 192 -13.18 11.10 -2.75
N THR A 193 -13.22 10.85 -1.45
CA THR A 193 -14.15 11.55 -0.53
C THR A 193 -13.50 12.70 0.22
N LEU A 194 -12.23 12.99 -0.04
CA LEU A 194 -11.57 14.16 0.53
C LEU A 194 -12.27 15.45 0.13
N GLU A 195 -12.39 16.36 1.08
CA GLU A 195 -12.87 17.72 0.90
C GLU A 195 -12.05 18.66 1.76
N TRP A 196 -11.48 19.70 1.15
CA TRP A 196 -10.80 20.78 1.87
C TRP A 196 -11.83 21.68 2.57
N LYS A 197 -11.44 22.28 3.70
CA LYS A 197 -12.30 23.22 4.48
C LYS A 197 -11.83 24.65 4.32
#